data_58c8ac70099fd4c3deed5b35124f9696
#
_entry.id   58c8ac70099fd4c3deed5b35124f9696
#
_cell.length_a   1.000
_cell.length_b   1.000
_cell.length_c   1.000
_cell.angle_alpha   90.00
_cell.angle_beta   90.00
_cell.angle_gamma   90.00
#
_symmetry.space_group_name_H-M   'P 1'
#
loop_
_entity.id
_entity.type
_entity.pdbx_description
1 polymer ?
#
loop_
_entity_poly.entity_id
_entity_poly.type
_entity_poly.pdbx_seq_one_letter_code
_entity_poly.pdbx_strand_id
1 'polypeptide(L)'
;HGNVVVISTRDCSLQRRHQKLVEEAPAPFLSDEQNKALYESSKAILREVGYLGAGTCEFLVAKDGTISFLEVNTRLQVEHPVSEEVTGIDLVREQFRIAEGGVLDYDDPTPRGHSFEFRINGEDAGLNFMPSPGPVHVLRMPGGPGIRVDSGVTTGDEISGAFDSLLAKLIVTGSSREDALERSRRALDEFEVAGLPTVLPFHRKIVRDPAFTSNPFTVYTRWIETEFENDIEPWTGSLAESTPAAARHNVVVEVAGKRVEVNLPSKLVPSTHTGATLSAAPKRRAASSVNTITGDSVKAPMQATIVKVAVAEGDKVVKGDLIVVLEAMKMEQPLVAHKDGVVASVNATVGLTVSSGHLLMNIAD
;
A
#
# COMPACT_ATOMS: atom_id res chain seq x y z
N HIS A 1 18.43 26.51 16.23
CA HIS A 1 19.75 26.69 16.87
C HIS A 1 20.89 26.32 15.92
N GLY A 2 20.61 25.95 14.64
CA GLY A 2 21.62 25.68 13.60
C GLY A 2 22.24 24.28 13.63
N ASN A 3 21.91 23.43 14.60
CA ASN A 3 22.36 22.04 14.60
C ASN A 3 21.51 21.21 13.62
N VAL A 4 22.16 20.45 12.74
CA VAL A 4 21.53 19.52 11.79
C VAL A 4 22.17 18.16 11.96
N VAL A 5 21.35 17.17 12.30
CA VAL A 5 21.76 15.79 12.54
C VAL A 5 21.20 14.90 11.42
N VAL A 6 22.01 14.03 10.86
CA VAL A 6 21.57 13.01 9.91
C VAL A 6 21.37 11.71 10.65
N ILE A 7 20.14 11.18 10.64
CA ILE A 7 19.78 10.01 11.45
C ILE A 7 20.28 8.72 10.80
N SER A 8 20.08 8.55 9.49
CA SER A 8 20.56 7.39 8.73
C SER A 8 20.38 7.65 7.23
N THR A 9 21.06 6.85 6.41
CA THR A 9 20.67 6.68 5.00
C THR A 9 19.56 5.65 4.89
N ARG A 10 18.78 5.75 3.82
CA ARG A 10 17.78 4.75 3.41
C ARG A 10 17.96 4.40 1.95
N ASP A 11 17.76 3.15 1.59
CA ASP A 11 17.51 2.76 0.20
C ASP A 11 16.01 2.63 -0.02
N CYS A 12 15.53 3.28 -1.08
CA CYS A 12 14.14 3.27 -1.51
C CYS A 12 14.03 2.91 -3.00
N SER A 13 14.96 2.12 -3.51
CA SER A 13 15.04 1.74 -4.93
C SER A 13 13.88 0.84 -5.35
N LEU A 14 13.35 0.03 -4.44
CA LEU A 14 12.25 -0.88 -4.77
C LEU A 14 10.92 -0.14 -4.74
N GLN A 15 10.58 0.42 -5.89
CA GLN A 15 9.38 1.22 -6.09
C GLN A 15 8.72 0.87 -7.41
N ARG A 16 7.45 1.25 -7.55
CA ARG A 16 6.68 1.10 -8.78
C ARG A 16 5.97 2.42 -9.09
N ARG A 17 6.15 2.93 -10.31
CA ARG A 17 5.58 4.22 -10.75
C ARG A 17 5.84 5.33 -9.73
N HIS A 18 7.07 5.42 -9.25
CA HIS A 18 7.52 6.38 -8.24
C HIS A 18 6.88 6.23 -6.85
N GLN A 19 6.15 5.12 -6.59
CA GLN A 19 5.66 4.78 -5.26
C GLN A 19 6.57 3.70 -4.66
N LYS A 20 7.15 4.02 -3.52
CA LYS A 20 8.01 3.12 -2.75
C LYS A 20 7.19 1.95 -2.21
N LEU A 21 7.71 0.74 -2.27
CA LEU A 21 7.07 -0.49 -1.78
C LEU A 21 7.87 -1.15 -0.67
N VAL A 22 9.20 -1.11 -0.78
CA VAL A 22 10.11 -1.62 0.25
C VAL A 22 11.22 -0.61 0.44
N GLU A 23 11.51 -0.29 1.67
CA GLU A 23 12.58 0.61 2.10
C GLU A 23 13.49 -0.09 3.10
N GLU A 24 14.79 0.22 3.11
CA GLU A 24 15.73 -0.33 4.07
C GLU A 24 16.70 0.72 4.62
N ALA A 25 17.13 0.52 5.86
CA ALA A 25 18.11 1.35 6.53
C ALA A 25 19.13 0.50 7.33
N PRO A 26 20.40 0.93 7.35
CA PRO A 26 21.00 1.95 6.48
C PRO A 26 20.97 1.50 5.01
N ALA A 27 21.10 2.44 4.06
CA ALA A 27 21.23 2.08 2.64
C ALA A 27 22.44 1.16 2.45
N PRO A 28 22.23 -0.06 1.92
CA PRO A 28 23.33 -1.00 1.73
C PRO A 28 24.24 -0.57 0.56
N PHE A 29 25.46 -1.09 0.55
CA PHE A 29 26.39 -0.99 -0.58
C PHE A 29 26.87 0.41 -0.97
N LEU A 30 26.64 1.42 -0.11
CA LEU A 30 27.27 2.72 -0.24
C LEU A 30 28.70 2.66 0.32
N SER A 31 29.66 3.31 -0.37
CA SER A 31 30.98 3.51 0.21
C SER A 31 30.97 4.53 1.35
N ASP A 32 32.02 4.53 2.17
CA ASP A 32 32.17 5.53 3.24
C ASP A 32 32.21 6.96 2.69
N GLU A 33 32.84 7.17 1.52
CA GLU A 33 32.89 8.45 0.84
C GLU A 33 31.51 8.89 0.36
N GLN A 34 30.70 7.95 -0.18
CA GLN A 34 29.33 8.23 -0.59
C GLN A 34 28.45 8.59 0.60
N ASN A 35 28.51 7.80 1.68
CA ASN A 35 27.79 8.10 2.91
C ASN A 35 28.13 9.48 3.45
N LYS A 36 29.44 9.81 3.51
CA LYS A 36 29.92 11.12 3.95
C LYS A 36 29.39 12.24 3.04
N ALA A 37 29.47 12.06 1.72
CA ALA A 37 28.99 13.06 0.76
C ALA A 37 27.47 13.33 0.91
N LEU A 38 26.66 12.26 1.11
CA LEU A 38 25.22 12.37 1.34
C LEU A 38 24.92 13.13 2.64
N TYR A 39 25.62 12.82 3.73
CA TYR A 39 25.46 13.47 5.03
C TYR A 39 25.82 14.95 4.95
N GLU A 40 26.99 15.28 4.40
CA GLU A 40 27.47 16.66 4.28
C GLU A 40 26.55 17.49 3.38
N SER A 41 26.14 16.95 2.23
CA SER A 41 25.21 17.62 1.31
C SER A 41 23.86 17.90 1.96
N SER A 42 23.28 16.92 2.66
CA SER A 42 22.01 17.08 3.36
C SER A 42 22.08 18.15 4.44
N LYS A 43 23.16 18.16 5.23
CA LYS A 43 23.39 19.17 6.26
C LYS A 43 23.58 20.56 5.65
N ALA A 44 24.33 20.67 4.56
CA ALA A 44 24.58 21.95 3.88
C ALA A 44 23.27 22.52 3.33
N ILE A 45 22.46 21.72 2.63
CA ILE A 45 21.17 22.14 2.07
C ILE A 45 20.25 22.67 3.18
N LEU A 46 20.04 21.89 4.25
CA LEU A 46 19.10 22.27 5.32
C LEU A 46 19.57 23.47 6.14
N ARG A 47 20.89 23.64 6.32
CA ARG A 47 21.46 24.84 6.99
C ARG A 47 21.30 26.09 6.13
N GLU A 48 21.57 26.00 4.83
CA GLU A 48 21.47 27.14 3.90
C GLU A 48 20.07 27.73 3.89
N VAL A 49 19.03 26.88 3.92
CA VAL A 49 17.64 27.34 3.93
C VAL A 49 17.09 27.61 5.33
N GLY A 50 17.88 27.40 6.40
CA GLY A 50 17.44 27.59 7.78
C GLY A 50 16.25 26.69 8.17
N TYR A 51 16.18 25.46 7.63
CA TYR A 51 15.06 24.57 7.88
C TYR A 51 14.99 24.10 9.32
N LEU A 52 13.77 24.11 9.91
CA LEU A 52 13.49 23.64 11.26
C LEU A 52 12.51 22.47 11.19
N GLY A 53 12.88 21.31 11.73
CA GLY A 53 12.05 20.12 11.77
C GLY A 53 12.72 18.90 11.17
N ALA A 54 11.97 17.80 11.04
CA ALA A 54 12.42 16.61 10.32
C ALA A 54 12.21 16.78 8.81
N GLY A 55 13.22 16.45 8.04
CA GLY A 55 13.20 16.48 6.58
C GLY A 55 13.94 15.31 5.99
N THR A 56 13.74 15.06 4.71
CA THR A 56 14.46 14.02 3.96
C THR A 56 15.00 14.60 2.67
N CYS A 57 16.32 14.52 2.50
CA CYS A 57 16.98 14.81 1.23
C CYS A 57 17.03 13.53 0.39
N GLU A 58 16.52 13.57 -0.82
CA GLU A 58 16.55 12.45 -1.75
C GLU A 58 17.62 12.64 -2.81
N PHE A 59 18.36 11.56 -3.07
CA PHE A 59 19.44 11.53 -4.05
C PHE A 59 19.33 10.29 -4.92
N LEU A 60 19.80 10.37 -6.14
CA LEU A 60 20.05 9.22 -7.01
C LEU A 60 21.54 8.91 -7.00
N VAL A 61 21.88 7.65 -6.77
CA VAL A 61 23.25 7.15 -6.85
C VAL A 61 23.37 6.23 -8.06
N ALA A 62 24.14 6.64 -9.06
CA ALA A 62 24.32 5.89 -10.28
C ALA A 62 25.36 4.76 -10.11
N LYS A 63 25.37 3.79 -11.03
CA LYS A 63 26.32 2.66 -11.00
C LYS A 63 27.79 3.07 -11.05
N ASP A 64 28.10 4.22 -11.64
CA ASP A 64 29.45 4.80 -11.70
C ASP A 64 29.83 5.57 -10.42
N GLY A 65 28.95 5.60 -9.43
CA GLY A 65 29.14 6.31 -8.16
C GLY A 65 28.71 7.76 -8.18
N THR A 66 28.21 8.29 -9.29
CA THR A 66 27.70 9.67 -9.39
C THR A 66 26.50 9.84 -8.47
N ILE A 67 26.54 10.89 -7.63
CA ILE A 67 25.44 11.28 -6.73
C ILE A 67 24.75 12.51 -7.32
N SER A 68 23.45 12.41 -7.55
CA SER A 68 22.61 13.51 -8.03
C SER A 68 21.53 13.85 -7.01
N PHE A 69 21.45 15.12 -6.62
CA PHE A 69 20.37 15.60 -5.76
C PHE A 69 19.05 15.59 -6.54
N LEU A 70 17.99 15.11 -5.89
CA LEU A 70 16.65 15.05 -6.46
C LEU A 70 15.74 16.12 -5.83
N GLU A 71 15.45 15.98 -4.53
CA GLU A 71 14.56 16.89 -3.83
C GLU A 71 14.75 16.86 -2.31
N VAL A 72 14.09 17.80 -1.62
CA VAL A 72 13.90 17.75 -0.16
C VAL A 72 12.43 17.66 0.17
N ASN A 73 12.06 16.64 0.92
CA ASN A 73 10.75 16.56 1.52
C ASN A 73 10.80 17.18 2.92
N THR A 74 10.19 18.36 3.07
CA THR A 74 10.17 19.13 4.33
C THR A 74 9.13 18.60 5.33
N ARG A 75 9.15 17.31 5.56
CA ARG A 75 8.25 16.57 6.44
C ARG A 75 8.83 15.21 6.78
N LEU A 76 8.26 14.57 7.80
CA LEU A 76 8.50 13.16 8.06
C LEU A 76 7.91 12.33 6.90
N GLN A 77 8.63 11.29 6.48
CA GLN A 77 8.20 10.38 5.43
C GLN A 77 7.61 9.09 6.00
N VAL A 78 6.90 8.33 5.16
CA VAL A 78 6.28 7.05 5.54
C VAL A 78 7.33 6.10 6.09
N GLU A 79 8.49 6.04 5.46
CA GLU A 79 9.60 5.13 5.75
C GLU A 79 10.53 5.56 6.91
N HIS A 80 10.13 6.55 7.73
CA HIS A 80 10.93 6.96 8.90
C HIS A 80 11.17 5.82 9.92
N PRO A 81 10.28 4.83 10.08
CA PRO A 81 10.47 3.77 11.07
C PRO A 81 11.75 2.98 10.91
N VAL A 82 12.23 2.72 9.66
CA VAL A 82 13.50 2.00 9.50
C VAL A 82 14.70 2.76 10.06
N SER A 83 14.68 4.11 9.98
CA SER A 83 15.70 4.95 10.60
C SER A 83 15.59 4.97 12.13
N GLU A 84 14.37 4.97 12.66
CA GLU A 84 14.12 4.85 14.10
C GLU A 84 14.65 3.54 14.66
N GLU A 85 14.34 2.42 13.99
CA GLU A 85 14.73 1.08 14.45
C GLU A 85 16.26 0.90 14.50
N VAL A 86 17.00 1.43 13.52
CA VAL A 86 18.47 1.27 13.50
C VAL A 86 19.20 2.26 14.40
N THR A 87 18.54 3.31 14.89
CA THR A 87 19.18 4.35 15.73
C THR A 87 18.61 4.45 17.13
N GLY A 88 17.37 3.98 17.34
CA GLY A 88 16.67 4.11 18.61
C GLY A 88 16.14 5.53 18.89
N ILE A 89 16.09 6.42 17.87
CA ILE A 89 15.60 7.78 17.98
C ILE A 89 14.15 7.84 17.48
N ASP A 90 13.24 8.33 18.30
CA ASP A 90 11.84 8.58 17.95
C ASP A 90 11.75 9.92 17.19
N LEU A 91 11.65 9.84 15.86
CA LEU A 91 11.64 11.01 14.98
C LEU A 91 10.37 11.86 15.12
N VAL A 92 9.25 11.25 15.44
CA VAL A 92 8.00 11.98 15.70
C VAL A 92 8.13 12.81 16.96
N ARG A 93 8.69 12.24 18.00
CA ARG A 93 8.97 12.95 19.25
C ARG A 93 9.97 14.08 19.06
N GLU A 94 11.03 13.86 18.30
CA GLU A 94 12.00 14.90 17.97
C GLU A 94 11.38 16.05 17.17
N GLN A 95 10.42 15.81 16.28
CA GLN A 95 9.68 16.87 15.60
C GLN A 95 8.93 17.76 16.61
N PHE A 96 8.23 17.17 17.58
CA PHE A 96 7.56 17.94 18.63
C PHE A 96 8.56 18.72 19.49
N ARG A 97 9.67 18.09 19.89
CA ARG A 97 10.76 18.74 20.64
C ARG A 97 11.30 19.97 19.92
N ILE A 98 11.57 19.86 18.60
CA ILE A 98 12.05 20.98 17.78
C ILE A 98 10.98 22.08 17.67
N ALA A 99 9.71 21.71 17.47
CA ALA A 99 8.60 22.65 17.36
C ALA A 99 8.38 23.45 18.66
N GLU A 100 8.67 22.85 19.81
CA GLU A 100 8.65 23.50 21.14
C GLU A 100 9.90 24.36 21.42
N GLY A 101 10.85 24.45 20.46
CA GLY A 101 12.08 25.20 20.60
C GLY A 101 13.23 24.44 21.26
N GLY A 102 13.09 23.13 21.41
CA GLY A 102 14.15 22.26 21.93
C GLY A 102 15.35 22.17 21.00
N VAL A 103 16.51 21.85 21.56
CA VAL A 103 17.79 21.72 20.85
C VAL A 103 18.13 20.23 20.72
N LEU A 104 18.64 19.84 19.54
CA LEU A 104 19.25 18.52 19.36
C LEU A 104 20.59 18.52 20.11
N ASP A 105 20.72 17.69 21.12
CA ASP A 105 21.87 17.58 22.02
C ASP A 105 22.75 16.36 21.75
N TYR A 106 22.63 15.80 20.54
CA TYR A 106 23.39 14.64 20.06
C TYR A 106 23.88 14.90 18.62
N ASP A 107 24.93 14.19 18.25
CA ASP A 107 25.48 14.17 16.89
C ASP A 107 24.82 13.08 16.06
N ASP A 108 25.29 12.90 14.80
CA ASP A 108 24.82 11.84 13.92
C ASP A 108 24.95 10.48 14.61
N PRO A 109 23.86 9.75 14.82
CA PRO A 109 23.92 8.44 15.47
C PRO A 109 24.57 7.42 14.57
N THR A 110 25.23 6.44 15.15
CA THR A 110 25.74 5.27 14.41
C THR A 110 24.64 4.23 14.33
N PRO A 111 24.16 3.88 13.12
CA PRO A 111 23.15 2.85 12.94
C PRO A 111 23.60 1.49 13.49
N ARG A 112 22.67 0.72 14.07
CA ARG A 112 22.91 -0.62 14.62
C ARG A 112 21.99 -1.62 13.96
N GLY A 113 22.57 -2.69 13.39
CA GLY A 113 21.79 -3.69 12.67
C GLY A 113 21.26 -3.16 11.32
N HIS A 114 20.16 -3.73 10.89
CA HIS A 114 19.50 -3.40 9.63
C HIS A 114 18.00 -3.52 9.76
N SER A 115 17.23 -2.65 9.10
CA SER A 115 15.77 -2.66 9.16
C SER A 115 15.17 -2.51 7.77
N PHE A 116 14.13 -3.30 7.50
CA PHE A 116 13.27 -3.17 6.32
C PHE A 116 11.91 -2.64 6.73
N GLU A 117 11.30 -1.83 5.87
CA GLU A 117 9.88 -1.51 5.90
C GLU A 117 9.22 -2.07 4.64
N PHE A 118 8.09 -2.74 4.82
CA PHE A 118 7.23 -3.23 3.74
C PHE A 118 5.90 -2.49 3.84
N ARG A 119 5.53 -1.77 2.79
CA ARG A 119 4.22 -1.11 2.72
C ARG A 119 3.15 -2.13 2.37
N ILE A 120 2.22 -2.35 3.26
CA ILE A 120 1.10 -3.26 3.04
C ILE A 120 -0.04 -2.44 2.43
N ASN A 121 -0.07 -2.41 1.11
CA ASN A 121 -1.05 -1.65 0.34
C ASN A 121 -2.23 -2.54 -0.08
N GLY A 122 -3.44 -1.98 -0.11
CA GLY A 122 -4.63 -2.57 -0.70
C GLY A 122 -4.59 -2.51 -2.23
N GLU A 123 -3.72 -3.30 -2.82
CA GLU A 123 -3.45 -3.37 -4.27
C GLU A 123 -3.30 -4.81 -4.72
N ASP A 124 -3.88 -5.16 -5.87
CA ASP A 124 -3.73 -6.48 -6.45
C ASP A 124 -2.44 -6.60 -7.25
N ALA A 125 -1.44 -7.26 -6.67
CA ALA A 125 -0.16 -7.46 -7.32
C ALA A 125 -0.28 -8.29 -8.61
N GLY A 126 -1.22 -9.25 -8.67
CA GLY A 126 -1.49 -10.07 -9.87
C GLY A 126 -2.20 -9.30 -10.98
N LEU A 127 -2.89 -8.21 -10.66
CA LEU A 127 -3.47 -7.26 -11.61
C LEU A 127 -2.60 -6.01 -11.77
N ASN A 128 -1.29 -6.19 -11.85
CA ASN A 128 -0.35 -5.10 -12.06
C ASN A 128 -0.46 -4.00 -10.99
N PHE A 129 -0.62 -4.40 -9.73
CA PHE A 129 -0.76 -3.54 -8.54
C PHE A 129 -1.94 -2.57 -8.66
N MET A 130 -3.05 -3.05 -9.16
CA MET A 130 -4.27 -2.26 -9.26
C MET A 130 -4.80 -1.95 -7.87
N PRO A 131 -5.07 -0.67 -7.52
CA PRO A 131 -5.70 -0.30 -6.26
C PRO A 131 -7.03 -1.03 -6.07
N SER A 132 -7.24 -1.54 -4.89
CA SER A 132 -8.41 -2.38 -4.61
C SER A 132 -9.01 -2.01 -3.26
N PRO A 133 -9.92 -1.02 -3.24
CA PRO A 133 -10.69 -0.69 -2.05
C PRO A 133 -11.61 -1.86 -1.67
N GLY A 134 -11.92 -1.99 -0.40
CA GLY A 134 -12.80 -3.05 0.08
C GLY A 134 -12.75 -3.27 1.58
N PRO A 135 -13.50 -4.25 2.10
CA PRO A 135 -13.57 -4.54 3.52
C PRO A 135 -12.33 -5.30 4.02
N VAL A 136 -11.91 -5.00 5.24
CA VAL A 136 -10.89 -5.75 5.98
C VAL A 136 -11.57 -6.79 6.85
N HIS A 137 -11.79 -7.99 6.34
CA HIS A 137 -12.46 -9.06 7.11
C HIS A 137 -11.54 -9.72 8.14
N VAL A 138 -10.25 -9.83 7.80
CA VAL A 138 -9.20 -10.34 8.69
C VAL A 138 -7.99 -9.46 8.57
N LEU A 139 -7.42 -9.09 9.71
CA LEU A 139 -6.11 -8.49 9.82
C LEU A 139 -5.37 -9.20 10.95
N ARG A 140 -4.44 -10.07 10.58
CA ARG A 140 -3.56 -10.76 11.53
C ARG A 140 -2.13 -10.28 11.31
N MET A 141 -1.61 -9.58 12.29
CA MET A 141 -0.26 -9.02 12.26
C MET A 141 0.75 -10.03 12.81
N PRO A 142 1.95 -10.14 12.21
CA PRO A 142 3.04 -10.94 12.76
C PRO A 142 3.58 -10.32 14.05
N GLY A 143 4.28 -11.11 14.83
CA GLY A 143 4.91 -10.66 16.06
C GLY A 143 6.28 -11.31 16.29
N GLY A 144 6.89 -11.01 17.43
CA GLY A 144 8.18 -11.57 17.84
C GLY A 144 9.35 -10.58 17.72
N PRO A 145 10.59 -11.02 18.00
CA PRO A 145 11.76 -10.15 18.04
C PRO A 145 12.02 -9.44 16.72
N GLY A 146 12.21 -8.12 16.78
CA GLY A 146 12.51 -7.28 15.62
C GLY A 146 11.31 -7.04 14.70
N ILE A 147 10.08 -7.31 15.14
CA ILE A 147 8.86 -7.06 14.37
C ILE A 147 8.10 -5.89 15.00
N ARG A 148 7.85 -4.86 14.16
CA ARG A 148 6.99 -3.73 14.46
C ARG A 148 5.95 -3.61 13.34
N VAL A 149 4.70 -3.34 13.69
CA VAL A 149 3.64 -3.04 12.71
C VAL A 149 2.97 -1.73 13.09
N ASP A 150 3.02 -0.76 12.18
CA ASP A 150 2.29 0.49 12.29
C ASP A 150 1.08 0.40 11.38
N SER A 151 -0.14 0.39 11.93
CA SER A 151 -1.38 0.21 11.17
C SER A 151 -2.36 1.34 11.42
N GLY A 152 -3.03 1.79 10.37
CA GLY A 152 -4.16 2.70 10.44
C GLY A 152 -5.52 2.01 10.36
N VAL A 153 -5.54 0.66 10.26
CA VAL A 153 -6.77 -0.11 10.04
C VAL A 153 -6.85 -1.28 11.01
N THR A 154 -8.07 -1.76 11.21
CA THR A 154 -8.40 -2.93 12.03
C THR A 154 -9.37 -3.87 11.30
N THR A 155 -9.54 -5.08 11.82
CA THR A 155 -10.59 -6.00 11.33
C THR A 155 -11.96 -5.36 11.47
N GLY A 156 -12.72 -5.33 10.38
CA GLY A 156 -14.06 -4.73 10.28
C GLY A 156 -14.09 -3.37 9.61
N ASP A 157 -12.94 -2.75 9.36
CA ASP A 157 -12.86 -1.49 8.61
C ASP A 157 -13.13 -1.71 7.12
N GLU A 158 -13.51 -0.63 6.43
CA GLU A 158 -13.69 -0.60 4.99
C GLU A 158 -12.73 0.43 4.38
N ILE A 159 -11.92 -0.01 3.44
CA ILE A 159 -10.93 0.82 2.75
C ILE A 159 -11.60 1.55 1.60
N SER A 160 -11.59 2.86 1.68
CA SER A 160 -12.15 3.74 0.66
C SER A 160 -11.17 3.94 -0.50
N GLY A 161 -11.70 3.99 -1.74
CA GLY A 161 -10.93 4.39 -2.93
C GLY A 161 -10.56 5.88 -3.00
N ALA A 162 -10.99 6.70 -2.03
CA ALA A 162 -10.74 8.14 -2.01
C ALA A 162 -9.40 8.54 -1.38
N PHE A 163 -8.73 7.61 -0.70
CA PHE A 163 -7.47 7.84 0.01
C PHE A 163 -6.35 6.97 -0.57
N ASP A 164 -5.16 7.05 0.04
CA ASP A 164 -4.01 6.21 -0.27
C ASP A 164 -4.32 4.72 0.01
N SER A 165 -3.68 3.82 -0.74
CA SER A 165 -3.85 2.37 -0.62
C SER A 165 -3.17 1.77 0.63
N LEU A 166 -2.37 2.54 1.37
CA LEU A 166 -1.57 2.06 2.51
C LEU A 166 -2.47 1.64 3.67
N LEU A 167 -2.43 0.38 4.04
CA LEU A 167 -3.15 -0.20 5.19
C LEU A 167 -2.28 -0.21 6.44
N ALA A 168 -1.05 -0.69 6.29
CA ALA A 168 -0.10 -0.86 7.37
C ALA A 168 1.34 -0.82 6.83
N LYS A 169 2.29 -0.64 7.74
CA LYS A 169 3.72 -0.82 7.51
C LYS A 169 4.20 -1.97 8.38
N LEU A 170 4.87 -2.92 7.77
CA LEU A 170 5.59 -3.97 8.49
C LEU A 170 7.07 -3.58 8.53
N ILE A 171 7.59 -3.34 9.71
CA ILE A 171 9.00 -3.00 9.93
C ILE A 171 9.69 -4.20 10.57
N VAL A 172 10.80 -4.63 9.97
CA VAL A 172 11.53 -5.83 10.40
C VAL A 172 13.00 -5.52 10.60
N THR A 173 13.47 -5.68 11.84
CA THR A 173 14.83 -5.34 12.25
C THR A 173 15.62 -6.58 12.62
N GLY A 174 16.86 -6.65 12.16
CA GLY A 174 17.82 -7.70 12.45
C GLY A 174 19.19 -7.14 12.85
N SER A 175 20.06 -8.01 13.31
CA SER A 175 21.47 -7.67 13.64
C SER A 175 22.31 -7.39 12.39
N SER A 176 21.88 -7.90 11.25
CA SER A 176 22.45 -7.68 9.91
C SER A 176 21.33 -7.64 8.87
N ARG A 177 21.66 -7.29 7.62
CA ARG A 177 20.73 -7.34 6.50
C ARG A 177 20.17 -8.74 6.28
N GLU A 178 21.02 -9.76 6.37
CA GLU A 178 20.64 -11.16 6.22
C GLU A 178 19.67 -11.61 7.33
N ASP A 179 19.96 -11.27 8.59
CA ASP A 179 19.08 -11.57 9.73
C ASP A 179 17.72 -10.88 9.58
N ALA A 180 17.72 -9.61 9.14
CA ALA A 180 16.49 -8.88 8.87
C ALA A 180 15.68 -9.51 7.71
N LEU A 181 16.34 -9.99 6.63
CA LEU A 181 15.71 -10.72 5.53
C LEU A 181 15.08 -12.03 5.99
N GLU A 182 15.79 -12.82 6.81
CA GLU A 182 15.25 -14.07 7.36
C GLU A 182 13.99 -13.82 8.20
N ARG A 183 14.03 -12.82 9.07
CA ARG A 183 12.88 -12.41 9.86
C ARG A 183 11.73 -11.90 8.98
N SER A 184 12.05 -11.17 7.90
CA SER A 184 11.05 -10.66 6.94
C SER A 184 10.30 -11.78 6.25
N ARG A 185 10.97 -12.85 5.83
CA ARG A 185 10.34 -14.03 5.23
C ARG A 185 9.27 -14.61 6.15
N ARG A 186 9.62 -14.86 7.42
CA ARG A 186 8.69 -15.37 8.42
C ARG A 186 7.53 -14.38 8.68
N ALA A 187 7.86 -13.12 8.92
CA ALA A 187 6.86 -12.11 9.25
C ALA A 187 5.85 -11.90 8.12
N LEU A 188 6.31 -11.87 6.86
CA LEU A 188 5.44 -11.75 5.68
C LEU A 188 4.58 -13.00 5.46
N ASP A 189 5.10 -14.19 5.77
CA ASP A 189 4.31 -15.43 5.68
C ASP A 189 3.21 -15.49 6.76
N GLU A 190 3.47 -14.94 7.96
CA GLU A 190 2.51 -14.86 9.07
C GLU A 190 1.49 -13.72 8.90
N PHE A 191 1.81 -12.68 8.12
CA PHE A 191 0.92 -11.54 7.91
C PHE A 191 -0.28 -11.95 7.06
N GLU A 192 -1.50 -11.77 7.58
CA GLU A 192 -2.73 -12.15 6.88
C GLU A 192 -3.68 -10.96 6.79
N VAL A 193 -4.11 -10.66 5.56
CA VAL A 193 -5.20 -9.72 5.27
C VAL A 193 -6.20 -10.45 4.39
N ALA A 194 -7.49 -10.42 4.76
CA ALA A 194 -8.56 -10.97 3.95
C ALA A 194 -9.70 -9.98 3.80
N GLY A 195 -10.44 -10.09 2.70
CA GLY A 195 -11.54 -9.21 2.32
C GLY A 195 -11.19 -8.30 1.13
N LEU A 196 -9.91 -7.99 0.94
CA LEU A 196 -9.40 -7.25 -0.22
C LEU A 196 -8.01 -7.79 -0.61
N PRO A 197 -7.61 -7.64 -1.89
CA PRO A 197 -6.24 -7.98 -2.30
C PRO A 197 -5.24 -7.00 -1.71
N THR A 198 -4.01 -7.48 -1.50
CA THR A 198 -2.89 -6.67 -1.03
C THR A 198 -1.61 -7.02 -1.78
N VAL A 199 -0.59 -6.19 -1.62
CA VAL A 199 0.75 -6.42 -2.18
C VAL A 199 1.56 -7.49 -1.43
N LEU A 200 1.01 -8.14 -0.40
CA LEU A 200 1.70 -9.20 0.36
C LEU A 200 2.30 -10.31 -0.53
N PRO A 201 1.62 -10.81 -1.58
CA PRO A 201 2.22 -11.80 -2.49
C PRO A 201 3.51 -11.31 -3.15
N PHE A 202 3.56 -10.05 -3.56
CA PHE A 202 4.77 -9.42 -4.09
C PHE A 202 5.88 -9.37 -3.04
N HIS A 203 5.58 -8.91 -1.82
CA HIS A 203 6.58 -8.85 -0.75
C HIS A 203 7.16 -10.22 -0.40
N ARG A 204 6.31 -11.26 -0.36
CA ARG A 204 6.77 -12.65 -0.15
C ARG A 204 7.69 -13.14 -1.25
N LYS A 205 7.47 -12.72 -2.49
CA LYS A 205 8.31 -13.06 -3.63
C LYS A 205 9.65 -12.31 -3.58
N ILE A 206 9.63 -10.99 -3.40
CA ILE A 206 10.82 -10.16 -3.48
C ILE A 206 11.85 -10.46 -2.40
N VAL A 207 11.45 -10.81 -1.16
CA VAL A 207 12.37 -11.19 -0.09
C VAL A 207 13.07 -12.55 -0.32
N ARG A 208 12.73 -13.21 -1.42
CA ARG A 208 13.33 -14.47 -1.88
C ARG A 208 14.01 -14.32 -3.25
N ASP A 209 13.78 -13.21 -3.93
CA ASP A 209 14.33 -12.94 -5.26
C ASP A 209 15.82 -12.62 -5.19
N PRO A 210 16.68 -13.31 -5.97
CA PRO A 210 18.11 -13.01 -6.02
C PRO A 210 18.43 -11.56 -6.37
N ALA A 211 17.62 -10.89 -7.20
CA ALA A 211 17.84 -9.50 -7.55
C ALA A 211 17.82 -8.57 -6.32
N PHE A 212 17.00 -8.89 -5.31
CA PHE A 212 16.91 -8.12 -4.07
C PHE A 212 17.79 -8.67 -2.94
N THR A 213 17.99 -10.00 -2.88
CA THR A 213 18.67 -10.64 -1.76
C THR A 213 20.18 -10.80 -1.95
N SER A 214 20.69 -10.64 -3.18
CA SER A 214 22.13 -10.74 -3.47
C SER A 214 22.94 -9.60 -2.83
N ASN A 215 24.26 -9.79 -2.78
CA ASN A 215 25.21 -8.80 -2.30
C ASN A 215 26.28 -8.56 -3.39
N PRO A 216 26.28 -7.37 -4.07
CA PRO A 216 25.23 -6.34 -4.00
C PRO A 216 23.93 -6.77 -4.67
N PHE A 217 22.81 -6.16 -4.28
CA PHE A 217 21.55 -6.36 -4.98
C PHE A 217 21.54 -5.64 -6.34
N THR A 218 20.62 -6.03 -7.23
CA THR A 218 20.57 -5.47 -8.60
C THR A 218 19.31 -4.66 -8.87
N VAL A 219 18.43 -4.52 -7.87
CA VAL A 219 17.22 -3.70 -8.00
C VAL A 219 17.56 -2.22 -8.13
N TYR A 220 16.73 -1.48 -8.86
CA TYR A 220 16.81 -0.05 -9.06
C TYR A 220 15.40 0.53 -9.27
N THR A 221 15.29 1.85 -9.34
CA THR A 221 13.98 2.55 -9.28
C THR A 221 12.95 2.11 -10.31
N ARG A 222 13.35 1.52 -11.42
CA ARG A 222 12.46 1.01 -12.48
C ARG A 222 12.45 -0.51 -12.61
N TRP A 223 13.11 -1.21 -11.71
CA TRP A 223 13.30 -2.66 -11.83
C TRP A 223 11.97 -3.42 -11.91
N ILE A 224 10.95 -3.01 -11.15
CA ILE A 224 9.62 -3.65 -11.18
C ILE A 224 8.95 -3.52 -12.55
N GLU A 225 9.12 -2.38 -13.24
CA GLU A 225 8.51 -2.15 -14.54
C GLU A 225 9.27 -2.80 -15.70
N THR A 226 10.58 -3.03 -15.54
CA THR A 226 11.46 -3.42 -16.66
C THR A 226 11.99 -4.84 -16.59
N GLU A 227 12.14 -5.41 -15.38
CA GLU A 227 12.81 -6.70 -15.18
C GLU A 227 12.00 -7.71 -14.35
N PHE A 228 11.09 -7.22 -13.49
CA PHE A 228 10.30 -8.12 -12.66
C PHE A 228 9.31 -8.93 -13.48
N GLU A 229 9.49 -10.25 -13.52
CA GLU A 229 8.52 -11.17 -14.12
C GLU A 229 7.36 -11.38 -13.14
N ASN A 230 6.24 -10.72 -13.41
CA ASN A 230 5.05 -10.81 -12.57
C ASN A 230 4.23 -12.05 -12.92
N ASP A 231 4.51 -13.16 -12.26
CA ASP A 231 3.76 -14.41 -12.30
C ASP A 231 2.77 -14.56 -11.13
N ILE A 232 2.53 -13.47 -10.39
CA ILE A 232 1.60 -13.47 -9.27
C ILE A 232 0.17 -13.61 -9.82
N GLU A 233 -0.54 -14.62 -9.35
CA GLU A 233 -1.94 -14.82 -9.72
C GLU A 233 -2.81 -13.65 -9.22
N PRO A 234 -3.73 -13.15 -10.05
CA PRO A 234 -4.73 -12.19 -9.60
C PRO A 234 -5.51 -12.72 -8.39
N TRP A 235 -5.83 -11.85 -7.47
CA TRP A 235 -6.61 -12.23 -6.31
C TRP A 235 -8.00 -12.73 -6.71
N THR A 236 -8.27 -14.01 -6.44
CA THR A 236 -9.56 -14.65 -6.72
C THR A 236 -10.38 -14.86 -5.45
N GLY A 237 -9.85 -14.38 -4.33
CA GLY A 237 -10.57 -14.48 -3.06
C GLY A 237 -11.95 -13.87 -3.23
N SER A 238 -12.97 -14.70 -3.14
CA SER A 238 -14.28 -14.24 -2.78
C SER A 238 -14.10 -13.32 -1.58
N LEU A 239 -14.73 -12.14 -1.61
CA LEU A 239 -15.07 -11.45 -0.38
C LEU A 239 -15.58 -12.56 0.52
N ALA A 240 -14.74 -13.11 1.42
CA ALA A 240 -15.18 -14.17 2.29
C ALA A 240 -16.48 -13.63 2.85
N GLU A 241 -17.60 -14.26 2.44
CA GLU A 241 -18.88 -13.89 3.02
C GLU A 241 -18.57 -13.90 4.50
N SER A 242 -18.57 -12.72 5.10
CA SER A 242 -18.43 -12.59 6.54
C SER A 242 -19.36 -13.67 7.03
N THR A 243 -18.83 -14.71 7.68
CA THR A 243 -19.69 -15.73 8.30
C THR A 243 -20.72 -14.88 9.02
N PRO A 244 -22.00 -14.84 8.56
CA PRO A 244 -22.92 -13.80 8.96
C PRO A 244 -22.88 -13.79 10.46
N ALA A 245 -22.50 -12.66 11.05
CA ALA A 245 -22.21 -12.54 12.48
C ALA A 245 -23.31 -13.29 13.17
N ALA A 246 -22.98 -14.42 13.76
CA ALA A 246 -23.93 -15.51 14.06
C ALA A 246 -25.20 -14.87 14.56
N ALA A 247 -26.29 -15.01 13.77
CA ALA A 247 -27.51 -14.25 14.00
C ALA A 247 -27.76 -14.20 15.50
N ARG A 248 -27.89 -13.03 16.07
CA ARG A 248 -28.08 -12.84 17.51
C ARG A 248 -29.53 -12.54 17.74
N HIS A 249 -30.10 -13.14 18.74
CA HIS A 249 -31.48 -12.88 19.18
C HIS A 249 -31.45 -12.08 20.48
N ASN A 250 -32.19 -10.98 20.50
CA ASN A 250 -32.47 -10.27 21.73
C ASN A 250 -33.52 -11.06 22.53
N VAL A 251 -33.11 -11.52 23.69
CA VAL A 251 -34.02 -12.23 24.63
C VAL A 251 -34.13 -11.36 25.89
N VAL A 252 -35.34 -11.06 26.28
CA VAL A 252 -35.61 -10.39 27.54
C VAL A 252 -35.67 -11.41 28.64
N VAL A 253 -34.76 -11.34 29.60
CA VAL A 253 -34.75 -12.24 30.77
C VAL A 253 -34.99 -11.42 32.04
N GLU A 254 -35.61 -12.06 33.03
CA GLU A 254 -35.79 -11.47 34.36
C GLU A 254 -34.77 -12.06 35.32
N VAL A 255 -33.90 -11.20 35.88
CA VAL A 255 -32.90 -11.59 36.86
C VAL A 255 -33.15 -10.80 38.16
N ALA A 256 -33.44 -11.52 39.22
CA ALA A 256 -33.73 -10.89 40.56
C ALA A 256 -34.83 -9.79 40.48
N GLY A 257 -35.90 -10.03 39.70
CA GLY A 257 -37.01 -9.08 39.54
C GLY A 257 -36.73 -7.88 38.61
N LYS A 258 -35.58 -7.87 37.94
CA LYS A 258 -35.25 -6.84 36.94
C LYS A 258 -35.24 -7.43 35.54
N ARG A 259 -35.92 -6.76 34.60
CA ARG A 259 -35.87 -7.13 33.19
C ARG A 259 -34.52 -6.65 32.59
N VAL A 260 -33.83 -7.61 31.98
CA VAL A 260 -32.53 -7.37 31.32
C VAL A 260 -32.64 -7.88 29.87
N GLU A 261 -32.27 -7.06 28.88
CA GLU A 261 -32.11 -7.48 27.49
C GLU A 261 -30.76 -8.15 27.33
N VAL A 262 -30.76 -9.39 26.86
CA VAL A 262 -29.55 -10.20 26.60
C VAL A 262 -29.49 -10.55 25.12
N ASN A 263 -28.40 -10.20 24.47
CA ASN A 263 -28.15 -10.49 23.06
C ASN A 263 -27.40 -11.84 22.93
N LEU A 264 -28.09 -12.91 22.61
CA LEU A 264 -27.54 -14.26 22.54
C LEU A 264 -27.27 -14.72 21.11
N PRO A 265 -26.15 -15.43 20.86
CA PRO A 265 -25.94 -16.13 19.59
C PRO A 265 -27.09 -17.10 19.31
N SER A 266 -27.57 -17.16 18.06
CA SER A 266 -28.71 -18.01 17.66
C SER A 266 -28.55 -19.49 18.04
N LYS A 267 -27.32 -19.97 18.17
CA LYS A 267 -27.01 -21.35 18.60
C LYS A 267 -27.36 -21.62 20.05
N LEU A 268 -27.56 -20.60 20.87
CA LEU A 268 -27.89 -20.74 22.31
C LEU A 268 -29.38 -20.52 22.59
N VAL A 269 -30.17 -20.16 21.58
CA VAL A 269 -31.61 -19.99 21.74
C VAL A 269 -32.29 -21.29 21.36
N PRO A 270 -33.05 -21.96 22.26
CA PRO A 270 -33.81 -23.17 21.93
C PRO A 270 -34.79 -22.90 20.80
N SER A 271 -34.77 -23.69 19.74
CA SER A 271 -35.74 -23.61 18.64
C SER A 271 -37.12 -24.05 19.15
N THR A 272 -37.96 -23.11 19.55
CA THR A 272 -39.38 -23.38 19.70
C THR A 272 -40.00 -23.42 18.32
N HIS A 273 -40.28 -24.61 17.83
CA HIS A 273 -41.08 -24.84 16.62
C HIS A 273 -42.51 -24.33 16.85
N THR A 274 -42.82 -23.15 16.40
CA THR A 274 -44.17 -22.75 16.06
C THR A 274 -44.15 -22.38 14.57
N GLY A 275 -44.83 -23.24 13.80
CA GLY A 275 -44.93 -23.10 12.37
C GLY A 275 -45.62 -21.80 11.94
N ALA A 276 -44.92 -21.03 11.14
CA ALA A 276 -45.51 -20.11 10.18
C ALA A 276 -44.54 -20.03 9.00
N THR A 277 -44.93 -20.66 7.91
CA THR A 277 -44.28 -20.49 6.59
C THR A 277 -44.49 -19.07 6.14
N LEU A 278 -43.49 -18.21 6.32
CA LEU A 278 -43.40 -16.94 5.61
C LEU A 278 -42.64 -17.19 4.31
N SER A 279 -43.37 -16.99 3.21
CA SER A 279 -42.88 -16.99 1.84
C SER A 279 -41.57 -16.20 1.72
N ALA A 280 -40.51 -16.87 1.28
CA ALA A 280 -39.24 -16.25 0.97
C ALA A 280 -39.41 -15.28 -0.19
N ALA A 281 -39.12 -14.02 0.04
CA ALA A 281 -38.93 -13.02 -1.02
C ALA A 281 -37.81 -13.49 -1.96
N PRO A 282 -37.92 -13.25 -3.27
CA PRO A 282 -36.91 -13.71 -4.23
C PRO A 282 -35.57 -13.09 -3.91
N LYS A 283 -34.57 -13.94 -3.66
CA LYS A 283 -33.15 -13.54 -3.56
C LYS A 283 -32.76 -12.83 -4.84
N ARG A 284 -32.52 -11.52 -4.75
CA ARG A 284 -31.75 -10.82 -5.75
C ARG A 284 -30.40 -11.54 -5.86
N ARG A 285 -30.14 -12.16 -6.98
CA ARG A 285 -28.82 -12.65 -7.36
C ARG A 285 -27.89 -11.43 -7.31
N ALA A 286 -27.00 -11.38 -6.32
CA ALA A 286 -25.82 -10.53 -6.42
C ALA A 286 -25.02 -11.08 -7.61
N ALA A 287 -24.95 -10.30 -8.66
CA ALA A 287 -24.08 -10.59 -9.78
C ALA A 287 -22.65 -10.40 -9.31
N SER A 288 -21.93 -11.49 -9.05
CA SER A 288 -20.48 -11.49 -9.05
C SER A 288 -20.06 -11.29 -10.51
N SER A 289 -19.83 -10.05 -10.90
CA SER A 289 -19.18 -9.76 -12.17
C SER A 289 -17.69 -9.56 -11.90
N VAL A 290 -16.92 -10.61 -12.09
CA VAL A 290 -15.58 -10.42 -12.64
C VAL A 290 -15.84 -9.70 -13.96
N ASN A 291 -15.47 -8.41 -14.04
CA ASN A 291 -15.60 -7.60 -15.25
C ASN A 291 -14.60 -8.10 -16.29
N THR A 292 -14.90 -9.23 -16.92
CA THR A 292 -14.35 -9.53 -18.23
C THR A 292 -14.98 -8.51 -19.16
N ILE A 293 -14.16 -7.62 -19.72
CA ILE A 293 -14.54 -6.69 -20.80
C ILE A 293 -14.97 -7.57 -21.98
N THR A 294 -16.27 -7.79 -22.11
CA THR A 294 -16.86 -8.55 -23.22
C THR A 294 -17.80 -7.63 -23.99
N GLY A 295 -17.53 -7.46 -25.28
CA GLY A 295 -18.31 -6.60 -26.16
C GLY A 295 -17.65 -5.25 -26.44
N ASP A 296 -18.40 -4.31 -27.01
CA ASP A 296 -17.90 -3.02 -27.50
C ASP A 296 -17.64 -1.98 -26.39
N SER A 297 -18.08 -2.24 -25.17
CA SER A 297 -18.05 -1.26 -24.07
C SER A 297 -16.82 -1.34 -23.19
N VAL A 298 -16.15 -0.21 -23.02
CA VAL A 298 -15.08 0.00 -22.03
C VAL A 298 -15.68 0.61 -20.78
N LYS A 299 -15.50 -0.06 -19.65
CA LYS A 299 -16.03 0.36 -18.36
C LYS A 299 -14.91 0.63 -17.36
N ALA A 300 -15.18 1.53 -16.41
CA ALA A 300 -14.26 1.77 -15.30
C ALA A 300 -14.09 0.49 -14.44
N PRO A 301 -12.88 0.02 -14.21
CA PRO A 301 -12.64 -1.20 -13.42
C PRO A 301 -12.87 -0.96 -11.92
N MET A 302 -12.77 0.30 -11.48
CA MET A 302 -12.88 0.72 -10.09
C MET A 302 -13.44 2.12 -9.97
N GLN A 303 -13.71 2.58 -8.76
CA GLN A 303 -13.97 3.98 -8.49
C GLN A 303 -12.70 4.79 -8.71
N ALA A 304 -12.77 5.83 -9.56
CA ALA A 304 -11.63 6.65 -9.93
C ALA A 304 -12.05 8.01 -10.46
N THR A 305 -11.11 8.93 -10.57
CA THR A 305 -11.30 10.22 -11.28
C THR A 305 -10.65 10.14 -12.65
N ILE A 306 -11.32 10.61 -13.70
CA ILE A 306 -10.76 10.64 -15.06
C ILE A 306 -9.79 11.83 -15.13
N VAL A 307 -8.49 11.55 -15.34
CA VAL A 307 -7.45 12.59 -15.46
C VAL A 307 -7.09 12.90 -16.91
N LYS A 308 -7.29 11.94 -17.81
CA LYS A 308 -7.03 12.13 -19.24
C LYS A 308 -7.93 11.25 -20.09
N VAL A 309 -8.44 11.81 -21.18
CA VAL A 309 -9.07 11.07 -22.28
C VAL A 309 -8.14 11.24 -23.48
N ALA A 310 -7.61 10.13 -24.00
CA ALA A 310 -6.57 10.14 -25.02
C ALA A 310 -7.11 10.00 -26.45
N VAL A 311 -8.40 9.68 -26.59
CA VAL A 311 -9.08 9.45 -27.89
C VAL A 311 -10.39 10.22 -27.98
N ALA A 312 -10.85 10.49 -29.21
CA ALA A 312 -12.12 11.13 -29.51
C ALA A 312 -13.05 10.17 -30.27
N GLU A 313 -14.34 10.54 -30.34
CA GLU A 313 -15.30 9.81 -31.17
C GLU A 313 -14.87 9.83 -32.66
N GLY A 314 -14.88 8.67 -33.29
CA GLY A 314 -14.42 8.45 -34.66
C GLY A 314 -12.95 8.06 -34.80
N ASP A 315 -12.15 8.09 -33.73
CA ASP A 315 -10.77 7.68 -33.77
C ASP A 315 -10.66 6.15 -33.98
N LYS A 316 -9.68 5.74 -34.80
CA LYS A 316 -9.30 4.34 -34.92
C LYS A 316 -8.30 3.98 -33.85
N VAL A 317 -8.57 2.89 -33.15
CA VAL A 317 -7.69 2.35 -32.09
C VAL A 317 -7.31 0.91 -32.39
N VAL A 318 -6.11 0.53 -31.98
CA VAL A 318 -5.61 -0.85 -32.03
C VAL A 318 -5.55 -1.36 -30.60
N LYS A 319 -5.73 -2.67 -30.43
CA LYS A 319 -5.61 -3.30 -29.10
C LYS A 319 -4.29 -2.92 -28.44
N GLY A 320 -4.38 -2.34 -27.24
CA GLY A 320 -3.23 -1.84 -26.48
C GLY A 320 -3.03 -0.33 -26.53
N ASP A 321 -3.71 0.39 -27.42
CA ASP A 321 -3.65 1.86 -27.48
C ASP A 321 -4.24 2.48 -26.22
N LEU A 322 -3.58 3.53 -25.70
CA LEU A 322 -4.06 4.28 -24.54
C LEU A 322 -5.35 5.02 -24.89
N ILE A 323 -6.42 4.80 -24.13
CA ILE A 323 -7.72 5.42 -24.36
C ILE A 323 -8.13 6.40 -23.25
N VAL A 324 -7.93 6.03 -21.99
CA VAL A 324 -8.27 6.86 -20.81
C VAL A 324 -7.20 6.67 -19.75
N VAL A 325 -6.91 7.72 -18.99
CA VAL A 325 -6.13 7.59 -17.73
C VAL A 325 -7.07 7.89 -16.57
N LEU A 326 -7.17 6.97 -15.66
CA LEU A 326 -7.91 7.09 -14.41
C LEU A 326 -6.94 7.36 -13.27
N GLU A 327 -7.33 8.17 -12.30
CA GLU A 327 -6.62 8.32 -11.02
C GLU A 327 -7.46 7.69 -9.91
N ALA A 328 -6.87 6.75 -9.20
CA ALA A 328 -7.43 6.17 -7.99
C ALA A 328 -6.33 6.06 -6.95
N MET A 329 -6.61 6.42 -5.70
CA MET A 329 -5.64 6.33 -4.59
C MET A 329 -4.28 6.98 -4.91
N LYS A 330 -4.31 8.17 -5.55
CA LYS A 330 -3.13 8.93 -6.02
C LYS A 330 -2.26 8.20 -7.06
N MET A 331 -2.78 7.16 -7.70
CA MET A 331 -2.10 6.44 -8.77
C MET A 331 -2.83 6.61 -10.09
N GLU A 332 -2.08 6.94 -11.13
CA GLU A 332 -2.59 6.95 -12.49
C GLU A 332 -2.66 5.54 -13.05
N GLN A 333 -3.83 5.17 -13.55
CA GLN A 333 -4.10 3.87 -14.18
C GLN A 333 -4.45 4.08 -15.65
N PRO A 334 -3.55 3.77 -16.58
CA PRO A 334 -3.85 3.80 -18.00
C PRO A 334 -4.82 2.68 -18.36
N LEU A 335 -5.93 3.00 -18.96
CA LEU A 335 -6.81 2.07 -19.64
C LEU A 335 -6.45 2.04 -21.12
N VAL A 336 -6.34 0.83 -21.66
CA VAL A 336 -5.98 0.59 -23.06
C VAL A 336 -7.14 -0.07 -23.81
N ALA A 337 -7.17 0.10 -25.13
CA ALA A 337 -8.15 -0.54 -25.98
C ALA A 337 -8.02 -2.07 -25.87
N HIS A 338 -9.11 -2.76 -25.61
CA HIS A 338 -9.16 -4.22 -25.46
C HIS A 338 -9.27 -4.95 -26.80
N LYS A 339 -9.63 -4.24 -27.86
CA LYS A 339 -9.73 -4.72 -29.25
C LYS A 339 -9.39 -3.61 -30.24
N ASP A 340 -9.18 -3.97 -31.51
CA ASP A 340 -9.11 -3.05 -32.62
C ASP A 340 -10.52 -2.55 -32.94
N GLY A 341 -10.65 -1.32 -33.43
CA GLY A 341 -11.95 -0.78 -33.81
C GLY A 341 -11.98 0.75 -33.93
N VAL A 342 -13.18 1.29 -33.96
CA VAL A 342 -13.45 2.74 -34.01
C VAL A 342 -14.18 3.16 -32.73
N VAL A 343 -13.75 4.24 -32.13
CA VAL A 343 -14.42 4.81 -30.94
C VAL A 343 -15.80 5.36 -31.34
N ALA A 344 -16.84 4.64 -30.97
CA ALA A 344 -18.23 4.96 -31.37
C ALA A 344 -18.89 6.00 -30.44
N SER A 345 -18.50 6.05 -29.19
CA SER A 345 -18.97 7.06 -28.23
C SER A 345 -17.98 7.24 -27.09
N VAL A 346 -17.85 8.46 -26.57
CA VAL A 346 -17.02 8.80 -25.42
C VAL A 346 -17.90 9.43 -24.33
N ASN A 347 -18.07 8.72 -23.21
CA ASN A 347 -18.80 9.20 -22.03
C ASN A 347 -17.84 9.66 -20.91
N ALA A 348 -16.53 9.53 -21.16
CA ALA A 348 -15.50 9.93 -20.23
C ALA A 348 -15.23 11.44 -20.33
N THR A 349 -15.30 12.14 -19.20
CA THR A 349 -14.97 13.58 -19.12
C THR A 349 -13.90 13.78 -18.06
N VAL A 350 -12.84 14.52 -18.41
CA VAL A 350 -11.74 14.83 -17.47
C VAL A 350 -12.29 15.55 -16.24
N GLY A 351 -11.86 15.12 -15.06
CA GLY A 351 -12.32 15.59 -13.75
C GLY A 351 -13.57 14.88 -13.21
N LEU A 352 -14.23 14.02 -14.00
CA LEU A 352 -15.39 13.26 -13.53
C LEU A 352 -14.94 12.09 -12.66
N THR A 353 -15.54 11.96 -11.47
CA THR A 353 -15.40 10.76 -10.64
C THR A 353 -16.41 9.72 -11.07
N VAL A 354 -15.93 8.50 -11.35
CA VAL A 354 -16.72 7.38 -11.84
C VAL A 354 -16.67 6.21 -10.86
N SER A 355 -17.75 5.44 -10.79
CA SER A 355 -17.80 4.20 -9.99
C SER A 355 -17.38 3.00 -10.84
N SER A 356 -16.99 1.90 -10.19
CA SER A 356 -16.76 0.63 -10.88
C SER A 356 -17.93 0.23 -11.75
N GLY A 357 -17.66 -0.19 -12.99
CA GLY A 357 -18.66 -0.54 -13.99
C GLY A 357 -19.28 0.63 -14.76
N HIS A 358 -18.90 1.89 -14.46
CA HIS A 358 -19.34 3.05 -15.22
C HIS A 358 -18.85 2.97 -16.67
N LEU A 359 -19.73 3.21 -17.64
CA LEU A 359 -19.40 3.17 -19.06
C LEU A 359 -18.56 4.41 -19.43
N LEU A 360 -17.34 4.18 -19.89
CA LEU A 360 -16.40 5.22 -20.30
C LEU A 360 -16.48 5.52 -21.80
N MET A 361 -16.56 4.49 -22.63
CA MET A 361 -16.68 4.60 -24.08
C MET A 361 -17.11 3.28 -24.71
N ASN A 362 -17.46 3.32 -26.00
CA ASN A 362 -17.68 2.13 -26.83
C ASN A 362 -16.70 2.12 -27.99
N ILE A 363 -16.16 0.93 -28.31
CA ILE A 363 -15.29 0.66 -29.46
C ILE A 363 -16.06 -0.30 -30.36
N ALA A 364 -16.51 0.17 -31.52
CA ALA A 364 -17.18 -0.64 -32.54
C ALA A 364 -16.14 -1.28 -33.49
N ASP A 365 -16.51 -2.39 -34.14
CA ASP A 365 -15.67 -3.08 -35.13
C ASP A 365 -15.47 -2.24 -36.38
#